data_2a99394aa11ca59917c2850c9e523c6d
#
_entry.id   2a99394aa11ca59917c2850c9e523c6d
#
_cell.length_a   1.000
_cell.length_b   1.000
_cell.length_c   1.000
_cell.angle_alpha   90.00
_cell.angle_beta   90.00
_cell.angle_gamma   90.00
#
_symmetry.space_group_name_H-M   'P 1'
#
loop_
_entity.id
_entity.type
_entity.pdbx_description
1 polymer ?
#
loop_
_entity_poly.entity_id
_entity_poly.type
_entity_poly.pdbx_seq_one_letter_code
_entity_poly.pdbx_strand_id
1 'polypeptide(L)'
;MAKNKSLLILVGVVVLAIVIYFSTQQSKVAKTGKGGEIKMGIILGFTGPIESLTPAMAASAELAFKEASESGSLLGGATISPVRADSTCVDSAAATAAAEGVIAQGVAAIMGADCSGVTGAIATNVAVPNGIVMISPSATSPGLTTLDDKGFFFRTAPSDARGGQILAQITKDRGINSVAITYTNNDYGKGLADVYEASVKALGITVTAVSAHEDGKADYTSEAATLAAGGGDALAVIGYLDQGGKGVIQASLDAGSFDTFIMSDGMIGQSIVDAIGDDLNKSFGSLPGSTGKGAGVFADVAKAAGIDSAGPYTGESYDAAALIVLAMQAGGSADRASIAKNVMDVANEPGTKIYPGELKKGLDLLAKGKKINYEG
;
A
#
# COMPACT_ATOMS: atom_id res chain seq x y z
N MET A 1 -47.39 -33.42 -13.52
CA MET A 1 -46.83 -32.19 -14.10
C MET A 1 -47.04 -30.92 -13.26
N ALA A 2 -48.01 -30.84 -12.34
CA ALA A 2 -48.29 -29.64 -11.55
C ALA A 2 -47.30 -29.37 -10.39
N LYS A 3 -46.70 -30.40 -9.74
CA LYS A 3 -45.79 -30.23 -8.60
C LYS A 3 -44.45 -29.54 -8.93
N ASN A 4 -43.94 -29.69 -10.16
CA ASN A 4 -42.66 -29.07 -10.54
C ASN A 4 -42.78 -27.56 -10.86
N LYS A 5 -43.99 -27.10 -11.27
CA LYS A 5 -44.21 -25.65 -11.54
C LYS A 5 -44.23 -24.84 -10.25
N SER A 6 -44.81 -25.36 -9.17
CA SER A 6 -44.84 -24.67 -7.86
C SER A 6 -43.45 -24.56 -7.22
N LEU A 7 -42.59 -25.58 -7.39
CA LEU A 7 -41.21 -25.55 -6.88
C LEU A 7 -40.35 -24.54 -7.63
N LEU A 8 -40.49 -24.44 -8.95
CA LEU A 8 -39.78 -23.45 -9.78
C LEU A 8 -40.20 -22.01 -9.45
N ILE A 9 -41.47 -21.76 -9.16
CA ILE A 9 -41.96 -20.44 -8.74
C ILE A 9 -41.43 -20.09 -7.35
N LEU A 10 -41.36 -21.03 -6.41
CA LEU A 10 -40.86 -20.81 -5.07
C LEU A 10 -39.34 -20.48 -5.08
N VAL A 11 -38.55 -21.21 -5.88
CA VAL A 11 -37.13 -20.94 -6.07
C VAL A 11 -36.90 -19.57 -6.72
N GLY A 12 -37.68 -19.20 -7.73
CA GLY A 12 -37.61 -17.89 -8.38
C GLY A 12 -37.92 -16.73 -7.42
N VAL A 13 -38.92 -16.89 -6.55
CA VAL A 13 -39.27 -15.87 -5.54
C VAL A 13 -38.17 -15.72 -4.47
N VAL A 14 -37.57 -16.84 -4.03
CA VAL A 14 -36.47 -16.81 -3.06
C VAL A 14 -35.21 -16.15 -3.65
N VAL A 15 -34.85 -16.49 -4.90
CA VAL A 15 -33.73 -15.87 -5.60
C VAL A 15 -33.97 -14.36 -5.80
N LEU A 16 -35.20 -13.98 -6.21
CA LEU A 16 -35.55 -12.56 -6.36
C LEU A 16 -35.51 -11.80 -5.02
N ALA A 17 -35.98 -12.42 -3.93
CA ALA A 17 -35.94 -11.85 -2.59
C ALA A 17 -34.48 -11.70 -2.09
N ILE A 18 -33.61 -12.66 -2.39
CA ILE A 18 -32.17 -12.59 -2.07
C ILE A 18 -31.50 -11.47 -2.88
N VAL A 19 -31.77 -11.36 -4.18
CA VAL A 19 -31.23 -10.29 -5.03
C VAL A 19 -31.73 -8.91 -4.57
N ILE A 20 -33.00 -8.78 -4.20
CA ILE A 20 -33.56 -7.53 -3.66
C ILE A 20 -32.95 -7.23 -2.28
N TYR A 21 -32.76 -8.24 -1.42
CA TYR A 21 -32.09 -8.06 -0.13
C TYR A 21 -30.64 -7.60 -0.29
N PHE A 22 -29.87 -8.22 -1.17
CA PHE A 22 -28.49 -7.78 -1.47
C PHE A 22 -28.46 -6.41 -2.14
N SER A 23 -29.35 -6.09 -3.08
CA SER A 23 -29.40 -4.76 -3.69
C SER A 23 -29.85 -3.66 -2.71
N THR A 24 -30.66 -3.97 -1.71
CA THR A 24 -31.04 -3.02 -0.65
C THR A 24 -29.96 -2.86 0.43
N GLN A 25 -29.09 -3.85 0.61
CA GLN A 25 -27.91 -3.71 1.48
C GLN A 25 -26.80 -2.83 0.82
N GLN A 26 -26.67 -2.87 -0.50
CA GLN A 26 -25.72 -1.99 -1.22
C GLN A 26 -26.10 -0.50 -1.13
N SER A 27 -27.31 -0.15 -0.73
CA SER A 27 -27.81 1.22 -0.70
C SER A 27 -27.75 1.91 0.67
N LYS A 28 -27.16 1.29 1.69
CA LYS A 28 -27.05 1.88 3.04
C LYS A 28 -25.68 2.47 3.34
N VAL A 29 -25.02 3.12 2.38
CA VAL A 29 -24.12 4.22 2.75
C VAL A 29 -25.05 5.35 3.18
N ALA A 30 -25.00 5.71 4.45
CA ALA A 30 -25.81 6.79 4.97
C ALA A 30 -25.63 8.01 4.07
N LYS A 31 -26.72 8.54 3.51
CA LYS A 31 -26.72 9.91 3.02
C LYS A 31 -26.49 10.75 4.26
N THR A 32 -25.20 11.01 4.56
CA THR A 32 -24.83 11.88 5.66
C THR A 32 -25.37 13.25 5.32
N GLY A 33 -26.41 13.65 5.99
CA GLY A 33 -26.81 15.04 6.02
C GLY A 33 -25.63 15.89 6.51
N LYS A 34 -25.65 17.19 6.26
CA LYS A 34 -24.59 18.12 6.70
C LYS A 34 -24.16 17.78 8.13
N GLY A 35 -22.86 17.45 8.32
CA GLY A 35 -22.26 17.27 9.64
C GLY A 35 -22.32 15.84 10.22
N GLY A 36 -22.49 14.77 9.44
CA GLY A 36 -22.48 13.38 9.92
C GLY A 36 -21.08 12.78 10.06
N GLU A 37 -21.00 11.66 10.81
CA GLU A 37 -19.78 10.85 10.92
C GLU A 37 -19.63 9.93 9.69
N ILE A 38 -18.43 9.87 9.09
CA ILE A 38 -18.07 9.04 7.96
C ILE A 38 -16.99 8.06 8.39
N LYS A 39 -17.23 6.77 8.26
CA LYS A 39 -16.23 5.74 8.53
C LYS A 39 -15.30 5.56 7.36
N MET A 40 -13.98 5.44 7.64
CA MET A 40 -12.93 5.17 6.66
C MET A 40 -12.12 3.95 7.08
N GLY A 41 -11.87 3.02 6.16
CA GLY A 41 -11.01 1.88 6.41
C GLY A 41 -9.53 2.27 6.38
N ILE A 42 -8.75 1.70 7.31
CA ILE A 42 -7.28 1.68 7.27
C ILE A 42 -6.89 0.21 7.37
N ILE A 43 -6.42 -0.36 6.25
CA ILE A 43 -6.04 -1.77 6.17
C ILE A 43 -4.54 -1.85 5.92
N LEU A 44 -3.79 -2.27 6.92
CA LEU A 44 -2.33 -2.41 6.88
C LEU A 44 -1.91 -3.69 7.61
N GLY A 45 -0.69 -4.19 7.37
CA GLY A 45 -0.11 -5.34 8.06
C GLY A 45 0.37 -4.96 9.46
N PHE A 46 -0.56 -4.82 10.39
CA PHE A 46 -0.24 -4.54 11.80
C PHE A 46 0.42 -5.71 12.51
N THR A 47 0.34 -6.89 11.91
CA THR A 47 1.16 -8.07 12.24
C THR A 47 1.84 -8.57 10.98
N GLY A 48 2.96 -9.31 11.14
CA GLY A 48 3.67 -9.91 10.03
C GLY A 48 4.98 -9.20 9.66
N PRO A 49 5.45 -9.35 8.40
CA PRO A 49 6.84 -9.06 8.06
C PRO A 49 7.19 -7.57 7.92
N ILE A 50 6.24 -6.65 8.10
CA ILE A 50 6.46 -5.20 8.10
C ILE A 50 5.77 -4.50 9.29
N GLU A 51 5.48 -5.23 10.35
CA GLU A 51 4.73 -4.71 11.50
C GLU A 51 5.38 -3.49 12.16
N SER A 52 6.70 -3.34 12.05
CA SER A 52 7.43 -2.18 12.57
C SER A 52 7.16 -0.87 11.81
N LEU A 53 6.72 -0.93 10.54
CA LEU A 53 6.45 0.24 9.70
C LEU A 53 5.02 0.75 9.82
N THR A 54 4.07 -0.15 9.95
CA THR A 54 2.64 0.17 9.80
C THR A 54 2.03 1.08 10.85
N PRO A 55 2.52 1.16 12.12
CA PRO A 55 2.00 2.13 13.09
C PRO A 55 2.19 3.59 12.65
N ALA A 56 3.35 3.95 12.07
CA ALA A 56 3.62 5.30 11.58
C ALA A 56 2.80 5.61 10.32
N MET A 57 2.65 4.63 9.42
CA MET A 57 1.80 4.75 8.23
C MET A 57 0.33 5.00 8.60
N ALA A 58 -0.21 4.24 9.55
CA ALA A 58 -1.58 4.42 10.04
C ALA A 58 -1.77 5.79 10.71
N ALA A 59 -0.82 6.20 11.56
CA ALA A 59 -0.86 7.51 12.22
C ALA A 59 -0.85 8.66 11.21
N SER A 60 -0.09 8.54 10.12
CA SER A 60 -0.04 9.54 9.04
C SER A 60 -1.37 9.66 8.30
N ALA A 61 -2.02 8.54 7.98
CA ALA A 61 -3.35 8.55 7.36
C ALA A 61 -4.41 9.15 8.30
N GLU A 62 -4.37 8.77 9.58
CA GLU A 62 -5.27 9.33 10.60
C GLU A 62 -5.05 10.83 10.80
N LEU A 63 -3.82 11.32 10.64
CA LEU A 63 -3.53 12.75 10.69
C LEU A 63 -4.26 13.51 9.58
N ALA A 64 -4.25 13.01 8.34
CA ALA A 64 -5.00 13.60 7.23
C ALA A 64 -6.51 13.57 7.49
N PHE A 65 -7.05 12.46 7.98
CA PHE A 65 -8.46 12.34 8.34
C PHE A 65 -8.86 13.29 9.47
N LYS A 66 -7.99 13.46 10.47
CA LYS A 66 -8.17 14.41 11.57
C LYS A 66 -8.18 15.84 11.05
N GLU A 67 -7.20 16.22 10.23
CA GLU A 67 -7.12 17.56 9.63
C GLU A 67 -8.39 17.90 8.84
N ALA A 68 -8.86 16.97 7.99
CA ALA A 68 -10.09 17.15 7.25
C ALA A 68 -11.32 17.33 8.16
N SER A 69 -11.42 16.53 9.22
CA SER A 69 -12.51 16.61 10.20
C SER A 69 -12.50 17.93 10.98
N GLU A 70 -11.34 18.34 11.49
CA GLU A 70 -11.17 19.55 12.28
C GLU A 70 -11.28 20.83 11.44
N SER A 71 -11.16 20.72 10.11
CA SER A 71 -11.36 21.85 9.18
C SER A 71 -12.77 22.46 9.27
N GLY A 72 -13.76 21.66 9.64
CA GLY A 72 -15.19 22.01 9.60
C GLY A 72 -15.74 22.18 8.18
N SER A 73 -14.93 21.94 7.13
CA SER A 73 -15.28 22.17 5.73
C SER A 73 -15.69 20.90 4.99
N LEU A 74 -15.30 19.74 5.47
CA LEU A 74 -15.60 18.46 4.82
C LEU A 74 -17.11 18.22 4.77
N LEU A 75 -17.69 18.17 3.55
CA LEU A 75 -19.12 17.93 3.31
C LEU A 75 -20.07 18.74 4.22
N GLY A 76 -19.66 19.97 4.57
CA GLY A 76 -20.45 20.88 5.41
C GLY A 76 -20.36 20.55 6.91
N GLY A 77 -19.22 20.06 7.38
CA GLY A 77 -18.89 19.80 8.77
C GLY A 77 -18.93 18.33 9.17
N ALA A 78 -18.83 17.40 8.21
CA ALA A 78 -18.69 15.99 8.50
C ALA A 78 -17.33 15.68 9.17
N THR A 79 -17.31 14.63 10.02
CA THR A 79 -16.11 14.11 10.66
C THR A 79 -15.80 12.70 10.17
N ILE A 80 -14.54 12.30 10.26
CA ILE A 80 -14.09 10.96 9.86
C ILE A 80 -13.77 10.13 11.09
N SER A 81 -14.24 8.88 11.08
CA SER A 81 -13.94 7.86 12.08
C SER A 81 -13.14 6.74 11.39
N PRO A 82 -11.82 6.61 11.66
CA PRO A 82 -11.01 5.53 11.12
C PRO A 82 -11.41 4.17 11.69
N VAL A 83 -11.40 3.14 10.84
CA VAL A 83 -11.60 1.73 11.21
C VAL A 83 -10.37 0.96 10.76
N ARG A 84 -9.52 0.56 11.70
CA ARG A 84 -8.31 -0.22 11.42
C ARG A 84 -8.66 -1.70 11.26
N ALA A 85 -7.95 -2.37 10.32
CA ALA A 85 -7.96 -3.82 10.18
C ALA A 85 -6.58 -4.32 9.74
N ASP A 86 -6.23 -5.52 10.18
CA ASP A 86 -4.94 -6.14 9.92
C ASP A 86 -4.98 -6.96 8.62
N SER A 87 -4.13 -6.61 7.66
CA SER A 87 -3.95 -7.37 6.40
C SER A 87 -2.97 -8.52 6.54
N THR A 88 -2.23 -8.60 7.64
CA THR A 88 -1.11 -9.54 7.86
C THR A 88 0.03 -9.44 6.85
N CYS A 89 -0.10 -8.66 5.78
CA CYS A 89 0.83 -8.50 4.65
C CYS A 89 0.95 -9.74 3.74
N VAL A 90 0.87 -10.96 4.27
CA VAL A 90 1.21 -12.19 3.52
C VAL A 90 0.03 -13.17 3.36
N ASP A 91 -0.98 -13.12 4.22
CA ASP A 91 -2.15 -14.00 4.14
C ASP A 91 -3.31 -13.32 3.41
N SER A 92 -3.46 -13.62 2.12
CA SER A 92 -4.53 -13.06 1.28
C SER A 92 -5.94 -13.42 1.74
N ALA A 93 -6.13 -14.58 2.41
CA ALA A 93 -7.43 -14.98 2.92
C ALA A 93 -7.80 -14.17 4.16
N ALA A 94 -6.87 -14.02 5.11
CA ALA A 94 -7.05 -13.17 6.29
C ALA A 94 -7.28 -11.71 5.90
N ALA A 95 -6.50 -11.18 4.96
CA ALA A 95 -6.63 -9.82 4.45
C ALA A 95 -8.00 -9.56 3.78
N THR A 96 -8.48 -10.53 2.98
CA THR A 96 -9.82 -10.46 2.36
C THR A 96 -10.91 -10.43 3.41
N ALA A 97 -10.85 -11.32 4.42
CA ALA A 97 -11.81 -11.35 5.52
C ALA A 97 -11.79 -10.04 6.36
N ALA A 98 -10.60 -9.49 6.62
CA ALA A 98 -10.45 -8.21 7.30
C ALA A 98 -11.11 -7.06 6.50
N ALA A 99 -10.91 -7.02 5.18
CA ALA A 99 -11.52 -6.03 4.30
C ALA A 99 -13.05 -6.16 4.25
N GLU A 100 -13.59 -7.38 4.18
CA GLU A 100 -15.04 -7.63 4.27
C GLU A 100 -15.61 -7.13 5.60
N GLY A 101 -14.90 -7.37 6.71
CA GLY A 101 -15.26 -6.89 8.03
C GLY A 101 -15.31 -5.36 8.12
N VAL A 102 -14.38 -4.67 7.46
CA VAL A 102 -14.35 -3.20 7.37
C VAL A 102 -15.53 -2.69 6.52
N ILE A 103 -15.79 -3.33 5.38
CA ILE A 103 -16.93 -2.97 4.52
C ILE A 103 -18.27 -3.17 5.23
N ALA A 104 -18.42 -4.24 6.00
CA ALA A 104 -19.63 -4.52 6.78
C ALA A 104 -19.91 -3.42 7.83
N GLN A 105 -18.90 -2.69 8.28
CA GLN A 105 -19.04 -1.55 9.16
C GLN A 105 -19.47 -0.25 8.44
N GLY A 106 -19.62 -0.29 7.11
CA GLY A 106 -20.14 0.81 6.32
C GLY A 106 -19.12 1.88 5.97
N VAL A 107 -17.84 1.53 5.80
CA VAL A 107 -16.80 2.49 5.39
C VAL A 107 -17.06 3.02 3.97
N ALA A 108 -16.71 4.28 3.74
CA ALA A 108 -16.88 4.96 2.46
C ALA A 108 -15.74 4.65 1.47
N ALA A 109 -14.50 4.54 1.97
CA ALA A 109 -13.31 4.19 1.20
C ALA A 109 -12.28 3.49 2.10
N ILE A 110 -11.20 2.98 1.50
CA ILE A 110 -10.11 2.28 2.18
C ILE A 110 -8.77 2.96 1.85
N MET A 111 -8.02 3.36 2.85
CA MET A 111 -6.58 3.59 2.77
C MET A 111 -5.88 2.26 3.06
N GLY A 112 -5.05 1.81 2.11
CA GLY A 112 -4.43 0.49 2.17
C GLY A 112 -4.77 -0.36 0.92
N ALA A 113 -4.42 -1.68 0.87
CA ALA A 113 -3.49 -2.26 1.82
C ALA A 113 -2.04 -1.88 1.46
N ASP A 114 -1.10 -2.36 2.24
CA ASP A 114 0.33 -2.03 2.12
C ASP A 114 1.08 -3.00 1.19
N CYS A 115 1.01 -4.28 1.44
CA CYS A 115 1.74 -5.31 0.71
C CYS A 115 1.04 -5.72 -0.57
N SER A 116 1.77 -5.87 -1.69
CA SER A 116 1.19 -6.00 -3.03
C SER A 116 0.27 -7.20 -3.22
N GLY A 117 0.63 -8.38 -2.69
CA GLY A 117 -0.18 -9.60 -2.84
C GLY A 117 -1.55 -9.46 -2.17
N VAL A 118 -1.58 -9.03 -0.91
CA VAL A 118 -2.86 -8.81 -0.18
C VAL A 118 -3.64 -7.63 -0.76
N THR A 119 -2.96 -6.60 -1.28
CA THR A 119 -3.59 -5.49 -1.99
C THR A 119 -4.34 -5.96 -3.23
N GLY A 120 -3.70 -6.78 -4.07
CA GLY A 120 -4.31 -7.38 -5.26
C GLY A 120 -5.50 -8.27 -4.91
N ALA A 121 -5.39 -9.07 -3.85
CA ALA A 121 -6.47 -9.93 -3.36
C ALA A 121 -7.68 -9.11 -2.87
N ILE A 122 -7.46 -8.09 -2.03
CA ILE A 122 -8.52 -7.21 -1.54
C ILE A 122 -9.15 -6.43 -2.69
N ALA A 123 -8.35 -5.85 -3.59
CA ALA A 123 -8.86 -5.10 -4.73
C ALA A 123 -9.79 -5.96 -5.59
N THR A 124 -9.34 -7.16 -5.96
CA THR A 124 -10.08 -8.06 -6.86
C THR A 124 -11.32 -8.67 -6.19
N ASN A 125 -11.19 -9.15 -4.95
CA ASN A 125 -12.24 -9.95 -4.32
C ASN A 125 -13.22 -9.10 -3.49
N VAL A 126 -12.81 -7.90 -3.06
CA VAL A 126 -13.60 -7.09 -2.12
C VAL A 126 -13.86 -5.69 -2.66
N ALA A 127 -12.82 -4.91 -2.99
CA ALA A 127 -12.99 -3.50 -3.32
C ALA A 127 -13.79 -3.30 -4.62
N VAL A 128 -13.38 -3.93 -5.72
CA VAL A 128 -14.05 -3.84 -7.02
C VAL A 128 -15.49 -4.38 -6.97
N PRO A 129 -15.77 -5.59 -6.44
CA PRO A 129 -17.14 -6.08 -6.33
C PRO A 129 -18.08 -5.21 -5.50
N ASN A 130 -17.56 -4.51 -4.50
CA ASN A 130 -18.33 -3.61 -3.64
C ASN A 130 -18.32 -2.14 -4.11
N GLY A 131 -17.65 -1.84 -5.23
CA GLY A 131 -17.54 -0.49 -5.77
C GLY A 131 -16.93 0.50 -4.77
N ILE A 132 -15.94 0.07 -3.98
CA ILE A 132 -15.29 0.89 -2.96
C ILE A 132 -13.87 1.28 -3.41
N VAL A 133 -13.55 2.56 -3.26
CA VAL A 133 -12.20 3.06 -3.54
C VAL A 133 -11.21 2.51 -2.51
N MET A 134 -10.07 2.07 -3.02
CA MET A 134 -8.93 1.62 -2.26
C MET A 134 -7.68 2.34 -2.77
N ILE A 135 -6.99 3.09 -1.90
CA ILE A 135 -5.74 3.77 -2.22
C ILE A 135 -4.62 3.19 -1.37
N SER A 136 -3.70 2.48 -2.01
CA SER A 136 -2.54 1.88 -1.34
C SER A 136 -1.41 2.89 -1.20
N PRO A 137 -0.77 3.00 -0.02
CA PRO A 137 0.39 3.84 0.17
C PRO A 137 1.70 3.20 -0.33
N SER A 138 1.77 1.86 -0.40
CA SER A 138 3.05 1.14 -0.53
C SER A 138 3.03 -0.14 -1.36
N ALA A 139 1.91 -0.49 -1.98
CA ALA A 139 1.84 -1.65 -2.87
C ALA A 139 2.47 -1.34 -4.23
N THR A 140 3.73 -1.75 -4.42
CA THR A 140 4.58 -1.34 -5.54
C THR A 140 4.62 -2.30 -6.72
N SER A 141 4.16 -3.55 -6.58
CA SER A 141 4.24 -4.57 -7.65
C SER A 141 3.79 -4.04 -9.02
N PRO A 142 4.55 -4.32 -10.09
CA PRO A 142 4.18 -3.95 -11.45
C PRO A 142 2.82 -4.52 -11.89
N GLY A 143 2.46 -5.71 -11.39
CA GLY A 143 1.20 -6.39 -11.72
C GLY A 143 -0.04 -5.58 -11.35
N LEU A 144 0.04 -4.76 -10.31
CA LEU A 144 -1.07 -3.90 -9.89
C LEU A 144 -1.40 -2.79 -10.90
N THR A 145 -0.46 -2.39 -11.77
CA THR A 145 -0.70 -1.38 -12.81
C THR A 145 -1.68 -1.87 -13.89
N THR A 146 -1.74 -3.17 -14.10
CA THR A 146 -2.59 -3.80 -15.12
C THR A 146 -3.78 -4.57 -14.54
N LEU A 147 -4.03 -4.40 -13.25
CA LEU A 147 -5.17 -5.01 -12.58
C LEU A 147 -6.48 -4.50 -13.20
N ASP A 148 -7.44 -5.40 -13.44
CA ASP A 148 -8.78 -5.00 -13.88
C ASP A 148 -9.60 -4.45 -12.71
N ASP A 149 -9.22 -3.28 -12.24
CA ASP A 149 -9.73 -2.64 -11.03
C ASP A 149 -11.00 -1.81 -11.23
N LYS A 150 -11.49 -1.68 -12.46
CA LYS A 150 -12.68 -0.88 -12.82
C LYS A 150 -12.60 0.58 -12.33
N GLY A 151 -11.42 1.11 -12.05
CA GLY A 151 -11.19 2.44 -11.52
C GLY A 151 -11.44 2.58 -10.01
N PHE A 152 -11.37 1.50 -9.26
CA PHE A 152 -11.52 1.51 -7.79
C PHE A 152 -10.20 1.34 -7.03
N PHE A 153 -9.11 0.97 -7.70
CA PHE A 153 -7.79 0.88 -7.09
C PHE A 153 -6.85 2.00 -7.56
N PHE A 154 -6.18 2.62 -6.60
CA PHE A 154 -5.14 3.63 -6.81
C PHE A 154 -3.98 3.38 -5.86
N ARG A 155 -2.83 3.99 -6.13
CA ARG A 155 -1.68 3.98 -5.22
C ARG A 155 -0.93 5.30 -5.26
N THR A 156 -0.37 5.71 -4.14
CA THR A 156 0.51 6.87 -4.01
C THR A 156 1.98 6.49 -4.16
N ALA A 157 2.34 5.21 -3.97
CA ALA A 157 3.67 4.69 -4.27
C ALA A 157 3.89 4.47 -5.79
N PRO A 158 5.12 4.68 -6.30
CA PRO A 158 5.48 4.34 -7.67
C PRO A 158 5.53 2.83 -7.89
N SER A 159 5.55 2.41 -9.17
CA SER A 159 5.71 1.01 -9.54
C SER A 159 7.17 0.54 -9.47
N ASP A 160 7.37 -0.70 -9.03
CA ASP A 160 8.66 -1.41 -9.06
C ASP A 160 9.21 -1.62 -10.48
N ALA A 161 8.38 -1.46 -11.51
CA ALA A 161 8.86 -1.38 -12.88
C ALA A 161 9.92 -0.27 -13.06
N ARG A 162 9.86 0.78 -12.25
CA ARG A 162 10.89 1.82 -12.17
C ARG A 162 11.86 1.59 -11.01
N GLY A 163 11.37 1.17 -9.84
CA GLY A 163 12.16 0.91 -8.63
C GLY A 163 13.32 -0.06 -8.89
N GLY A 164 13.03 -1.20 -9.52
CA GLY A 164 14.06 -2.19 -9.87
C GLY A 164 15.13 -1.68 -10.83
N GLN A 165 14.77 -0.82 -11.78
CA GLN A 165 15.75 -0.16 -12.68
C GLN A 165 16.68 0.79 -11.92
N ILE A 166 16.12 1.57 -10.99
CA ILE A 166 16.89 2.50 -10.14
C ILE A 166 17.84 1.72 -9.23
N LEU A 167 17.35 0.68 -8.55
CA LEU A 167 18.17 -0.16 -7.69
C LEU A 167 19.32 -0.81 -8.48
N ALA A 168 19.05 -1.31 -9.69
CA ALA A 168 20.07 -1.88 -10.57
C ALA A 168 21.13 -0.82 -10.97
N GLN A 169 20.72 0.40 -11.26
CA GLN A 169 21.67 1.48 -11.59
C GLN A 169 22.55 1.83 -10.37
N ILE A 170 21.95 1.94 -9.18
CA ILE A 170 22.71 2.15 -7.92
C ILE A 170 23.72 1.02 -7.69
N THR A 171 23.31 -0.24 -7.94
CA THR A 171 24.19 -1.41 -7.85
C THR A 171 25.40 -1.26 -8.77
N LYS A 172 25.18 -0.84 -10.02
CA LYS A 172 26.26 -0.57 -10.99
C LYS A 172 27.18 0.56 -10.55
N ASP A 173 26.60 1.67 -10.11
CA ASP A 173 27.35 2.87 -9.69
C ASP A 173 28.21 2.60 -8.45
N ARG A 174 27.84 1.62 -7.63
CA ARG A 174 28.62 1.13 -6.48
C ARG A 174 29.73 0.17 -6.85
N GLY A 175 29.88 -0.17 -8.16
CA GLY A 175 30.97 -1.02 -8.66
C GLY A 175 30.75 -2.53 -8.42
N ILE A 176 29.54 -2.95 -8.09
CA ILE A 176 29.16 -4.37 -7.95
C ILE A 176 29.11 -4.99 -9.36
N ASN A 177 29.80 -6.12 -9.57
CA ASN A 177 29.87 -6.80 -10.86
C ASN A 177 29.14 -8.14 -10.88
N SER A 178 28.85 -8.71 -9.72
CA SER A 178 28.10 -9.97 -9.60
C SER A 178 27.19 -9.95 -8.38
N VAL A 179 25.96 -10.48 -8.53
CA VAL A 179 24.94 -10.49 -7.47
C VAL A 179 24.25 -11.86 -7.41
N ALA A 180 24.05 -12.36 -6.22
CA ALA A 180 22.97 -13.32 -5.93
C ALA A 180 21.70 -12.54 -5.60
N ILE A 181 20.54 -13.07 -5.90
CA ILE A 181 19.24 -12.44 -5.66
C ILE A 181 18.37 -13.38 -4.85
N THR A 182 17.84 -12.89 -3.73
CA THR A 182 16.74 -13.55 -3.04
C THR A 182 15.52 -12.65 -2.99
N TYR A 183 14.32 -13.24 -3.00
CA TYR A 183 13.08 -12.49 -2.94
C TYR A 183 12.01 -13.22 -2.14
N THR A 184 11.18 -12.46 -1.41
CA THR A 184 10.01 -13.03 -0.73
C THR A 184 9.04 -13.62 -1.75
N ASN A 185 8.55 -14.84 -1.51
CA ASN A 185 7.75 -15.62 -2.45
C ASN A 185 6.29 -15.11 -2.56
N ASN A 186 6.13 -13.90 -3.04
CA ASN A 186 4.84 -13.27 -3.30
C ASN A 186 4.91 -12.29 -4.48
N ASP A 187 3.78 -11.62 -4.82
CA ASP A 187 3.65 -10.72 -5.96
C ASP A 187 4.59 -9.51 -5.90
N TYR A 188 4.93 -9.02 -4.69
CA TYR A 188 5.90 -7.95 -4.52
C TYR A 188 7.30 -8.44 -4.84
N GLY A 189 7.77 -9.44 -4.07
CA GLY A 189 9.14 -9.93 -4.21
C GLY A 189 9.44 -10.43 -5.61
N LYS A 190 8.56 -11.26 -6.18
CA LYS A 190 8.72 -11.78 -7.55
C LYS A 190 8.72 -10.67 -8.59
N GLY A 191 7.78 -9.72 -8.50
CA GLY A 191 7.65 -8.63 -9.46
C GLY A 191 8.88 -7.72 -9.50
N LEU A 192 9.37 -7.31 -8.31
CA LEU A 192 10.57 -6.47 -8.21
C LEU A 192 11.83 -7.25 -8.60
N ALA A 193 11.95 -8.54 -8.20
CA ALA A 193 13.10 -9.38 -8.55
C ALA A 193 13.25 -9.55 -10.06
N ASP A 194 12.15 -9.78 -10.78
CA ASP A 194 12.17 -9.91 -12.25
C ASP A 194 12.68 -8.63 -12.93
N VAL A 195 12.22 -7.46 -12.48
CA VAL A 195 12.67 -6.17 -13.02
C VAL A 195 14.14 -5.92 -12.67
N TYR A 196 14.53 -6.16 -11.43
CA TYR A 196 15.91 -5.96 -10.96
C TYR A 196 16.88 -6.90 -11.71
N GLU A 197 16.57 -8.21 -11.80
CA GLU A 197 17.37 -9.20 -12.50
C GLU A 197 17.57 -8.81 -13.96
N ALA A 198 16.51 -8.46 -14.68
CA ALA A 198 16.60 -8.02 -16.08
C ALA A 198 17.47 -6.76 -16.23
N SER A 199 17.33 -5.81 -15.28
CA SER A 199 18.04 -4.53 -15.31
C SER A 199 19.53 -4.69 -15.01
N VAL A 200 19.93 -5.48 -14.00
CA VAL A 200 21.35 -5.72 -13.70
C VAL A 200 22.04 -6.47 -14.83
N LYS A 201 21.37 -7.45 -15.46
CA LYS A 201 21.89 -8.14 -16.66
C LYS A 201 22.11 -7.18 -17.82
N ALA A 202 21.16 -6.27 -18.09
CA ALA A 202 21.30 -5.24 -19.12
C ALA A 202 22.46 -4.27 -18.88
N LEU A 203 22.81 -4.03 -17.59
CA LEU A 203 23.95 -3.21 -17.17
C LEU A 203 25.27 -4.01 -17.16
N GLY A 204 25.28 -5.29 -17.54
CA GLY A 204 26.48 -6.14 -17.58
C GLY A 204 26.90 -6.69 -16.23
N ILE A 205 26.01 -6.70 -15.23
CA ILE A 205 26.24 -7.33 -13.94
C ILE A 205 25.85 -8.82 -14.04
N THR A 206 26.69 -9.70 -13.52
CA THR A 206 26.45 -11.15 -13.53
C THR A 206 25.46 -11.51 -12.42
N VAL A 207 24.37 -12.19 -12.77
CA VAL A 207 23.47 -12.80 -11.77
C VAL A 207 23.94 -14.25 -11.54
N THR A 208 24.35 -14.53 -10.33
CA THR A 208 25.00 -15.81 -9.96
C THR A 208 24.01 -16.84 -9.44
N ALA A 209 22.98 -16.41 -8.75
CA ALA A 209 21.89 -17.24 -8.25
C ALA A 209 20.62 -16.40 -8.09
N VAL A 210 19.45 -17.05 -8.22
CA VAL A 210 18.14 -16.46 -7.91
C VAL A 210 17.34 -17.50 -7.13
N SER A 211 16.88 -17.14 -5.93
CA SER A 211 16.10 -18.05 -5.08
C SER A 211 15.03 -17.31 -4.28
N ALA A 212 13.82 -17.85 -4.26
CA ALA A 212 12.78 -17.33 -3.38
C ALA A 212 13.04 -17.74 -1.92
N HIS A 213 12.54 -16.92 -0.99
CA HIS A 213 12.41 -17.27 0.42
C HIS A 213 10.97 -17.01 0.90
N GLU A 214 10.58 -17.77 1.92
CA GLU A 214 9.28 -17.56 2.58
C GLU A 214 9.45 -16.65 3.80
N ASP A 215 8.43 -15.85 4.12
CA ASP A 215 8.39 -15.13 5.39
C ASP A 215 7.97 -16.05 6.54
N GLY A 216 8.33 -15.68 7.78
CA GLY A 216 7.88 -16.38 8.99
C GLY A 216 8.57 -17.72 9.28
N LYS A 217 9.62 -18.10 8.55
CA LYS A 217 10.43 -19.30 8.88
C LYS A 217 11.30 -19.06 10.12
N ALA A 218 11.54 -20.13 10.86
CA ALA A 218 12.42 -20.09 12.02
C ALA A 218 13.93 -20.14 11.63
N ASP A 219 14.26 -20.63 10.42
CA ASP A 219 15.63 -20.83 9.96
C ASP A 219 15.73 -20.59 8.44
N TYR A 220 16.79 -19.90 8.02
CA TYR A 220 17.10 -19.55 6.63
C TYR A 220 18.46 -20.07 6.16
N THR A 221 19.07 -21.00 6.90
CA THR A 221 20.39 -21.59 6.57
C THR A 221 20.41 -22.23 5.19
N SER A 222 19.31 -22.90 4.78
CA SER A 222 19.22 -23.55 3.47
C SER A 222 19.16 -22.55 2.31
N GLU A 223 18.45 -21.44 2.49
CA GLU A 223 18.40 -20.35 1.51
C GLU A 223 19.78 -19.68 1.38
N ALA A 224 20.41 -19.34 2.50
CA ALA A 224 21.74 -18.75 2.52
C ALA A 224 22.78 -19.68 1.85
N ALA A 225 22.74 -20.98 2.13
CA ALA A 225 23.64 -21.95 1.48
C ALA A 225 23.42 -22.07 -0.03
N THR A 226 22.17 -22.03 -0.49
CA THR A 226 21.82 -22.06 -1.91
C THR A 226 22.37 -20.83 -2.65
N LEU A 227 22.22 -19.64 -2.05
CA LEU A 227 22.71 -18.37 -2.59
C LEU A 227 24.25 -18.34 -2.57
N ALA A 228 24.87 -18.81 -1.48
CA ALA A 228 26.32 -18.90 -1.33
C ALA A 228 26.99 -19.79 -2.37
N ALA A 229 26.33 -20.88 -2.79
CA ALA A 229 26.84 -21.77 -3.83
C ALA A 229 27.02 -21.06 -5.19
N GLY A 230 26.23 -20.04 -5.50
CA GLY A 230 26.39 -19.16 -6.65
C GLY A 230 27.52 -18.15 -6.47
N GLY A 231 27.80 -17.73 -5.24
CA GLY A 231 28.70 -16.64 -4.91
C GLY A 231 28.23 -15.29 -5.40
N GLY A 232 29.12 -14.31 -5.46
CA GLY A 232 28.86 -12.95 -5.95
C GLY A 232 29.47 -11.89 -5.04
N ASP A 233 29.56 -10.65 -5.55
CA ASP A 233 30.09 -9.52 -4.81
C ASP A 233 29.09 -9.04 -3.72
N ALA A 234 27.78 -9.27 -3.94
CA ALA A 234 26.72 -8.87 -3.03
C ALA A 234 25.49 -9.79 -3.14
N LEU A 235 24.67 -9.79 -2.10
CA LEU A 235 23.36 -10.42 -2.08
C LEU A 235 22.27 -9.35 -2.17
N ALA A 236 21.48 -9.36 -3.25
CA ALA A 236 20.26 -8.55 -3.32
C ALA A 236 19.13 -9.25 -2.55
N VAL A 237 18.59 -8.56 -1.56
CA VAL A 237 17.50 -9.03 -0.70
C VAL A 237 16.25 -8.22 -0.99
N ILE A 238 15.34 -8.83 -1.74
CA ILE A 238 14.05 -8.25 -2.12
C ILE A 238 12.98 -8.88 -1.25
N GLY A 239 12.67 -8.25 -0.13
CA GLY A 239 11.84 -8.86 0.90
C GLY A 239 11.34 -7.86 1.92
N TYR A 240 11.10 -8.36 3.11
CA TYR A 240 10.55 -7.60 4.23
C TYR A 240 11.46 -7.65 5.46
N LEU A 241 11.55 -6.48 6.15
CA LEU A 241 12.59 -6.24 7.14
C LEU A 241 12.37 -6.93 8.49
N ASP A 242 11.15 -7.33 8.85
CA ASP A 242 10.89 -7.89 10.18
C ASP A 242 10.94 -9.43 10.22
N GLN A 243 10.93 -10.10 9.06
CA GLN A 243 10.91 -11.57 8.97
C GLN A 243 11.92 -12.13 7.95
N GLY A 244 11.44 -12.61 6.79
CA GLY A 244 12.19 -13.41 5.83
C GLY A 244 13.48 -12.77 5.33
N GLY A 245 13.39 -11.52 4.87
CA GLY A 245 14.57 -10.79 4.39
C GLY A 245 15.65 -10.63 5.45
N LYS A 246 15.26 -10.24 6.67
CA LYS A 246 16.17 -10.16 7.83
C LYS A 246 16.80 -11.52 8.15
N GLY A 247 15.99 -12.57 8.13
CA GLY A 247 16.46 -13.93 8.43
C GLY A 247 17.50 -14.43 7.43
N VAL A 248 17.32 -14.14 6.13
CA VAL A 248 18.31 -14.49 5.09
C VAL A 248 19.61 -13.70 5.26
N ILE A 249 19.53 -12.40 5.60
CA ILE A 249 20.72 -11.58 5.89
C ILE A 249 21.49 -12.19 7.06
N GLN A 250 20.82 -12.47 8.19
CA GLN A 250 21.46 -13.03 9.37
C GLN A 250 22.11 -14.39 9.06
N ALA A 251 21.40 -15.30 8.39
CA ALA A 251 21.95 -16.60 8.02
C ALA A 251 23.16 -16.48 7.07
N SER A 252 23.17 -15.49 6.19
CA SER A 252 24.30 -15.22 5.28
C SER A 252 25.51 -14.68 6.03
N LEU A 253 25.32 -13.82 7.02
CA LEU A 253 26.36 -13.31 7.91
C LEU A 253 26.95 -14.42 8.78
N ASP A 254 26.11 -15.24 9.41
CA ASP A 254 26.51 -16.35 10.26
C ASP A 254 27.35 -17.40 9.48
N ALA A 255 27.01 -17.61 8.21
CA ALA A 255 27.77 -18.48 7.31
C ALA A 255 29.04 -17.83 6.71
N GLY A 256 29.22 -16.50 6.88
CA GLY A 256 30.30 -15.73 6.26
C GLY A 256 30.24 -15.74 4.72
N SER A 257 29.05 -15.89 4.13
CA SER A 257 28.87 -16.06 2.69
C SER A 257 28.73 -14.75 1.94
N PHE A 258 28.09 -13.74 2.54
CA PHE A 258 27.95 -12.38 2.03
C PHE A 258 28.15 -11.38 3.17
N ASP A 259 28.71 -10.20 2.86
CA ASP A 259 28.91 -9.08 3.78
C ASP A 259 28.40 -7.74 3.19
N THR A 260 27.83 -7.81 2.01
CA THR A 260 27.28 -6.66 1.30
C THR A 260 25.87 -7.02 0.82
N PHE A 261 24.87 -6.27 1.31
CA PHE A 261 23.47 -6.50 0.99
C PHE A 261 22.89 -5.33 0.21
N ILE A 262 22.16 -5.64 -0.85
CA ILE A 262 21.41 -4.68 -1.67
C ILE A 262 19.95 -4.85 -1.30
N MET A 263 19.38 -3.86 -0.64
CA MET A 263 18.06 -3.96 -0.01
C MET A 263 16.99 -3.24 -0.82
N SER A 264 15.87 -3.91 -1.03
CA SER A 264 14.65 -3.29 -1.58
C SER A 264 13.99 -2.36 -0.56
N ASP A 265 12.99 -1.61 -1.00
CA ASP A 265 12.19 -0.69 -0.19
C ASP A 265 11.55 -1.36 1.05
N GLY A 266 11.02 -2.59 0.89
CA GLY A 266 10.45 -3.37 1.98
C GLY A 266 11.47 -3.84 3.04
N MET A 267 12.77 -3.63 2.78
CA MET A 267 13.87 -3.93 3.69
C MET A 267 14.41 -2.68 4.42
N ILE A 268 13.89 -1.49 4.13
CA ILE A 268 14.37 -0.24 4.70
C ILE A 268 13.57 0.11 5.96
N GLY A 269 14.25 0.28 7.08
CA GLY A 269 13.64 0.68 8.34
C GLY A 269 14.57 0.51 9.52
N GLN A 270 14.23 1.11 10.66
CA GLN A 270 15.08 1.11 11.85
C GLN A 270 15.23 -0.30 12.44
N SER A 271 14.19 -1.14 12.38
CA SER A 271 14.20 -2.47 13.01
C SER A 271 15.30 -3.39 12.47
N ILE A 272 15.63 -3.31 11.17
CA ILE A 272 16.73 -4.12 10.61
C ILE A 272 18.10 -3.59 11.04
N VAL A 273 18.25 -2.26 11.16
CA VAL A 273 19.47 -1.64 11.67
C VAL A 273 19.69 -2.03 13.12
N ASP A 274 18.65 -1.99 13.94
CA ASP A 274 18.72 -2.39 15.36
C ASP A 274 19.04 -3.88 15.53
N ALA A 275 18.58 -4.73 14.61
CA ALA A 275 18.76 -6.18 14.67
C ALA A 275 20.15 -6.63 14.18
N ILE A 276 20.68 -6.03 13.11
CA ILE A 276 21.91 -6.48 12.42
C ILE A 276 23.11 -5.56 12.79
N GLY A 277 22.87 -4.28 13.00
CA GLY A 277 23.90 -3.34 13.43
C GLY A 277 24.98 -3.08 12.38
N ASP A 278 26.25 -3.03 12.84
CA ASP A 278 27.41 -2.64 12.03
C ASP A 278 27.70 -3.54 10.83
N ASP A 279 27.19 -4.76 10.82
CA ASP A 279 27.35 -5.69 9.69
C ASP A 279 26.63 -5.21 8.42
N LEU A 280 25.75 -4.19 8.55
CA LEU A 280 25.13 -3.50 7.41
C LEU A 280 25.96 -2.34 6.83
N ASN A 281 27.11 -2.00 7.39
CA ASN A 281 27.89 -0.81 7.00
C ASN A 281 28.32 -0.76 5.51
N LYS A 282 28.39 -1.92 4.82
CA LYS A 282 28.65 -2.00 3.38
C LYS A 282 27.38 -2.06 2.54
N SER A 283 26.24 -2.22 3.20
CA SER A 283 24.95 -2.46 2.55
C SER A 283 24.30 -1.14 2.13
N PHE A 284 23.39 -1.23 1.18
CA PHE A 284 22.63 -0.10 0.67
C PHE A 284 21.30 -0.56 0.09
N GLY A 285 20.40 0.38 -0.12
CA GLY A 285 19.12 0.11 -0.73
C GLY A 285 18.51 1.35 -1.36
N SER A 286 17.30 1.22 -1.85
CA SER A 286 16.52 2.35 -2.36
C SER A 286 15.11 2.31 -1.78
N LEU A 287 14.59 3.49 -1.49
CA LEU A 287 13.23 3.72 -1.01
C LEU A 287 12.59 4.75 -1.94
N PRO A 288 11.36 4.51 -2.42
CA PRO A 288 10.57 5.56 -3.05
C PRO A 288 10.39 6.75 -2.12
N GLY A 289 10.33 7.94 -2.68
CA GLY A 289 10.10 9.14 -1.91
C GLY A 289 9.94 10.35 -2.82
N SER A 290 9.34 11.40 -2.30
CA SER A 290 9.19 12.68 -2.98
C SER A 290 10.29 13.65 -2.56
N THR A 291 10.85 14.38 -3.53
CA THR A 291 11.75 15.52 -3.29
C THR A 291 11.04 16.85 -3.54
N GLY A 292 9.74 16.81 -3.82
CA GLY A 292 8.89 17.97 -4.08
C GLY A 292 8.67 18.84 -2.85
N LYS A 293 8.03 19.99 -3.07
CA LYS A 293 7.65 20.89 -1.97
C LYS A 293 6.73 20.20 -0.96
N GLY A 294 5.83 19.32 -1.42
CA GLY A 294 4.89 18.59 -0.57
C GLY A 294 5.59 17.76 0.50
N ALA A 295 6.64 17.03 0.13
CA ALA A 295 7.42 16.23 1.07
C ALA A 295 8.03 17.05 2.22
N GLY A 296 8.59 18.24 1.91
CA GLY A 296 9.09 19.15 2.94
C GLY A 296 8.00 19.66 3.88
N VAL A 297 6.83 20.00 3.31
CA VAL A 297 5.68 20.44 4.11
C VAL A 297 5.13 19.29 4.96
N PHE A 298 5.05 18.06 4.39
CA PHE A 298 4.65 16.89 5.17
C PHE A 298 5.58 16.64 6.37
N ALA A 299 6.89 16.78 6.19
CA ALA A 299 7.85 16.61 7.27
C ALA A 299 7.55 17.54 8.47
N ASP A 300 7.19 18.79 8.21
CA ASP A 300 6.82 19.75 9.26
C ASP A 300 5.50 19.37 9.93
N VAL A 301 4.49 18.96 9.15
CA VAL A 301 3.16 18.55 9.64
C VAL A 301 3.28 17.27 10.49
N ALA A 302 4.01 16.27 10.01
CA ALA A 302 4.24 15.02 10.73
C ALA A 302 4.99 15.24 12.04
N LYS A 303 6.06 16.05 12.02
CA LYS A 303 6.81 16.42 13.22
C LYS A 303 5.95 17.12 14.27
N ALA A 304 5.07 18.04 13.85
CA ALA A 304 4.13 18.69 14.76
C ALA A 304 3.14 17.72 15.40
N ALA A 305 2.83 16.61 14.72
CA ALA A 305 1.97 15.53 15.20
C ALA A 305 2.73 14.43 15.97
N GLY A 306 4.06 14.52 16.08
CA GLY A 306 4.89 13.50 16.73
C GLY A 306 5.06 12.22 15.89
N ILE A 307 4.93 12.31 14.56
CA ILE A 307 5.11 11.22 13.61
C ILE A 307 6.49 11.34 12.98
N ASP A 308 7.21 10.22 12.86
CA ASP A 308 8.48 10.17 12.14
C ASP A 308 8.21 10.25 10.62
N SER A 309 8.49 11.40 10.04
CA SER A 309 8.33 11.63 8.59
C SER A 309 9.36 10.92 7.72
N ALA A 310 10.46 10.44 8.30
CA ALA A 310 11.47 9.67 7.59
C ALA A 310 11.13 8.16 7.49
N GLY A 311 10.12 7.73 8.23
CA GLY A 311 9.62 6.36 8.15
C GLY A 311 9.08 6.03 6.76
N PRO A 312 9.39 4.84 6.22
CA PRO A 312 8.95 4.43 4.91
C PRO A 312 7.44 4.59 4.74
N TYR A 313 7.03 5.17 3.60
CA TYR A 313 5.62 5.32 3.19
C TYR A 313 4.71 6.13 4.13
N THR A 314 5.27 6.88 5.08
CA THR A 314 4.48 7.75 5.97
C THR A 314 3.85 8.91 5.19
N GLY A 315 4.60 9.54 4.28
CA GLY A 315 4.11 10.59 3.37
C GLY A 315 3.00 10.05 2.46
N GLU A 316 3.26 8.95 1.79
CA GLU A 316 2.33 8.29 0.87
C GLU A 316 1.03 7.86 1.58
N SER A 317 1.10 7.50 2.87
CA SER A 317 -0.07 7.15 3.68
C SER A 317 -0.94 8.37 4.00
N TYR A 318 -0.31 9.51 4.32
CA TYR A 318 -1.03 10.79 4.45
C TYR A 318 -1.67 11.18 3.12
N ASP A 319 -0.92 11.07 2.01
CA ASP A 319 -1.38 11.44 0.68
C ASP A 319 -2.57 10.58 0.22
N ALA A 320 -2.51 9.27 0.46
CA ALA A 320 -3.62 8.36 0.15
C ALA A 320 -4.91 8.77 0.88
N ALA A 321 -4.82 9.09 2.16
CA ALA A 321 -5.94 9.57 2.97
C ALA A 321 -6.42 10.96 2.52
N ALA A 322 -5.49 11.87 2.20
CA ALA A 322 -5.79 13.21 1.70
C ALA A 322 -6.55 13.16 0.36
N LEU A 323 -6.10 12.32 -0.57
CA LEU A 323 -6.78 12.13 -1.85
C LEU A 323 -8.20 11.59 -1.69
N ILE A 324 -8.44 10.66 -0.75
CA ILE A 324 -9.79 10.16 -0.45
C ILE A 324 -10.71 11.29 0.00
N VAL A 325 -10.29 12.11 0.96
CA VAL A 325 -11.15 13.18 1.50
C VAL A 325 -11.37 14.31 0.52
N LEU A 326 -10.35 14.64 -0.28
CA LEU A 326 -10.48 15.65 -1.35
C LEU A 326 -11.40 15.17 -2.48
N ALA A 327 -11.28 13.89 -2.89
CA ALA A 327 -12.17 13.29 -3.89
C ALA A 327 -13.64 13.25 -3.40
N MET A 328 -13.84 12.92 -2.12
CA MET A 328 -15.15 12.98 -1.47
C MET A 328 -15.76 14.38 -1.51
N GLN A 329 -14.98 15.40 -1.18
CA GLN A 329 -15.41 16.80 -1.22
C GLN A 329 -15.71 17.27 -2.66
N ALA A 330 -14.87 16.87 -3.63
CA ALA A 330 -15.07 17.19 -5.04
C ALA A 330 -16.39 16.63 -5.58
N GLY A 331 -16.74 15.41 -5.17
CA GLY A 331 -18.00 14.77 -5.49
C GLY A 331 -19.21 15.27 -4.66
N GLY A 332 -18.97 16.05 -3.61
CA GLY A 332 -20.01 16.54 -2.71
C GLY A 332 -20.73 15.44 -1.92
N SER A 333 -20.15 14.25 -1.80
CA SER A 333 -20.78 13.07 -1.23
C SER A 333 -19.74 12.03 -0.77
N ALA A 334 -20.07 11.31 0.29
CA ALA A 334 -19.33 10.11 0.75
C ALA A 334 -19.73 8.83 -0.02
N ASP A 335 -20.48 8.94 -1.10
CA ASP A 335 -20.84 7.81 -1.96
C ASP A 335 -19.61 7.24 -2.67
N ARG A 336 -19.46 5.91 -2.65
CA ARG A 336 -18.29 5.18 -3.14
C ARG A 336 -17.98 5.48 -4.61
N ALA A 337 -19.00 5.46 -5.48
CA ALA A 337 -18.83 5.73 -6.90
C ALA A 337 -18.46 7.20 -7.16
N SER A 338 -19.00 8.12 -6.34
CA SER A 338 -18.63 9.52 -6.37
C SER A 338 -17.16 9.75 -6.02
N ILE A 339 -16.66 9.07 -4.98
CA ILE A 339 -15.24 9.16 -4.58
C ILE A 339 -14.36 8.66 -5.73
N ALA A 340 -14.61 7.45 -6.26
CA ALA A 340 -13.82 6.84 -7.34
C ALA A 340 -13.66 7.78 -8.54
N LYS A 341 -14.73 8.41 -8.94
CA LYS A 341 -14.76 9.32 -10.10
C LYS A 341 -13.87 10.55 -9.94
N ASN A 342 -13.64 11.00 -8.70
CA ASN A 342 -12.96 12.27 -8.43
C ASN A 342 -11.51 12.11 -7.96
N VAL A 343 -10.99 10.90 -7.70
CA VAL A 343 -9.60 10.70 -7.21
C VAL A 343 -8.59 11.32 -8.17
N MET A 344 -8.66 10.98 -9.45
CA MET A 344 -7.70 11.49 -10.44
C MET A 344 -7.86 12.99 -10.70
N ASP A 345 -9.07 13.54 -10.57
CA ASP A 345 -9.34 14.96 -10.78
C ASP A 345 -8.74 15.86 -9.69
N VAL A 346 -8.59 15.35 -8.46
CA VAL A 346 -7.99 16.10 -7.36
C VAL A 346 -6.48 15.87 -7.25
N ALA A 347 -5.98 14.77 -7.83
CA ALA A 347 -4.57 14.37 -7.80
C ALA A 347 -3.74 14.99 -8.94
N ASN A 348 -4.36 15.64 -9.93
CA ASN A 348 -3.67 16.08 -11.13
C ASN A 348 -4.10 17.50 -11.55
N GLU A 349 -3.22 18.15 -12.34
CA GLU A 349 -3.55 19.42 -13.01
C GLU A 349 -4.76 19.24 -13.96
N PRO A 350 -5.52 20.33 -14.20
CA PRO A 350 -5.28 21.69 -13.73
C PRO A 350 -5.95 21.98 -12.38
N GLY A 351 -5.34 22.85 -11.56
CA GLY A 351 -5.97 23.31 -10.32
C GLY A 351 -5.07 24.14 -9.42
N THR A 352 -5.63 24.62 -8.32
CA THR A 352 -4.84 25.27 -7.28
C THR A 352 -4.06 24.20 -6.53
N LYS A 353 -2.73 24.35 -6.41
CA LYS A 353 -1.89 23.44 -5.65
C LYS A 353 -2.27 23.44 -4.18
N ILE A 354 -2.43 22.22 -3.66
CA ILE A 354 -2.72 21.92 -2.25
C ILE A 354 -1.63 20.98 -1.75
N TYR A 355 -1.05 21.30 -0.63
CA TYR A 355 0.01 20.52 0.01
C TYR A 355 -0.49 19.86 1.31
N PRO A 356 0.24 18.89 1.89
CA PRO A 356 -0.02 18.41 3.24
C PRO A 356 -0.18 19.57 4.24
N GLY A 357 -1.12 19.47 5.19
CA GLY A 357 -1.47 20.57 6.10
C GLY A 357 -2.34 21.69 5.51
N GLU A 358 -2.67 21.62 4.21
CA GLU A 358 -3.58 22.59 3.55
C GLU A 358 -4.94 21.97 3.18
N LEU A 359 -5.34 20.84 3.79
CA LEU A 359 -6.60 20.17 3.42
C LEU A 359 -7.82 21.09 3.57
N LYS A 360 -7.85 21.92 4.62
CA LYS A 360 -8.93 22.92 4.76
C LYS A 360 -9.06 23.83 3.55
N LYS A 361 -7.94 24.35 3.04
CA LYS A 361 -7.90 25.19 1.83
C LYS A 361 -8.44 24.44 0.61
N GLY A 362 -8.02 23.17 0.42
CA GLY A 362 -8.50 22.30 -0.65
C GLY A 362 -10.01 22.07 -0.57
N LEU A 363 -10.51 21.69 0.61
CA LEU A 363 -11.92 21.46 0.89
C LEU A 363 -12.78 22.71 0.63
N ASP A 364 -12.31 23.89 1.06
CA ASP A 364 -13.00 25.17 0.85
C ASP A 364 -13.06 25.58 -0.63
N LEU A 365 -12.01 25.28 -1.40
CA LEU A 365 -11.98 25.53 -2.85
C LEU A 365 -12.95 24.61 -3.59
N LEU A 366 -12.92 23.31 -3.28
CA LEU A 366 -13.81 22.32 -3.86
C LEU A 366 -15.28 22.61 -3.54
N ALA A 367 -15.60 23.04 -2.32
CA ALA A 367 -16.95 23.46 -1.95
C ALA A 367 -17.47 24.64 -2.81
N LYS A 368 -16.58 25.46 -3.35
CA LYS A 368 -16.89 26.58 -4.27
C LYS A 368 -16.83 26.17 -5.75
N GLY A 369 -16.73 24.88 -6.05
CA GLY A 369 -16.61 24.35 -7.41
C GLY A 369 -15.29 24.70 -8.12
N LYS A 370 -14.23 25.02 -7.37
CA LYS A 370 -12.90 25.30 -7.92
C LYS A 370 -12.11 23.99 -8.05
N LYS A 371 -11.26 23.89 -9.07
CA LYS A 371 -10.34 22.77 -9.24
C LYS A 371 -9.10 22.94 -8.35
N ILE A 372 -8.61 21.83 -7.87
CA ILE A 372 -7.35 21.73 -7.12
C ILE A 372 -6.42 20.70 -7.79
N ASN A 373 -5.15 20.76 -7.42
CA ASN A 373 -4.13 19.74 -7.69
C ASN A 373 -3.40 19.46 -6.37
N TYR A 374 -3.59 18.27 -5.81
CA TYR A 374 -2.91 17.86 -4.59
C TYR A 374 -1.48 17.40 -4.94
N GLU A 375 -0.49 17.95 -4.22
CA GLU A 375 0.93 17.62 -4.36
C GLU A 375 1.49 17.20 -2.99
N GLY A 376 1.68 15.90 -2.79
CA GLY A 376 2.27 15.30 -1.61
C GLY A 376 3.80 15.32 -1.58
#